data_3d91a8e55e261b3215ed88102df165f3
#
_entry.id   3d91a8e55e261b3215ed88102df165f3
#
_cell.length_a   1.000
_cell.length_b   1.000
_cell.length_c   1.000
_cell.angle_alpha   90.00
_cell.angle_beta   90.00
_cell.angle_gamma   90.00
#
_symmetry.space_group_name_H-M   'P 1'
#
loop_
_entity.id
_entity.type
_entity.pdbx_description
1 polymer ?
#
loop_
_entity_poly.entity_id
_entity_poly.type
_entity_poly.pdbx_seq_one_letter_code
_entity_poly.pdbx_strand_id
1 'polypeptide(L)'
;MDTTLDPRWQNALAHSHYVAQLLQAHPELIPELLATWQQPLCEEMMRTPLQGPFADDEAVRTALRRLRQRAMAHITLRDLCGLAPLSEVVESMTLLADVTTNFALDHYHRQLVATYGEPLDSQGRPQRLLIIGMGKLGGRELNVSSDVDYIFIYP
;
A
#
# COMPACT_ATOMS: atom_id res chain seq x y z
N MET A 1 28.72 -1.20 -13.86
CA MET A 1 27.64 -1.88 -14.60
C MET A 1 26.75 -0.77 -15.13
N ASP A 2 26.84 -0.52 -16.43
CA ASP A 2 25.92 0.39 -17.12
C ASP A 2 24.53 -0.28 -17.12
N THR A 3 23.74 0.02 -16.13
CA THR A 3 22.36 -0.46 -16.08
C THR A 3 21.55 0.48 -16.97
N THR A 4 21.64 0.25 -18.27
CA THR A 4 20.76 0.93 -19.22
C THR A 4 19.34 0.52 -18.85
N LEU A 5 18.56 1.47 -18.29
CA LEU A 5 17.14 1.25 -17.97
C LEU A 5 16.42 0.77 -19.24
N ASP A 6 15.53 -0.20 -19.09
CA ASP A 6 14.63 -0.66 -20.16
C ASP A 6 14.01 0.57 -20.86
N PRO A 7 14.00 0.65 -22.19
CA PRO A 7 13.41 1.80 -22.92
C PRO A 7 11.97 2.13 -22.51
N ARG A 8 11.20 1.11 -22.11
CA ARG A 8 9.84 1.30 -21.59
C ARG A 8 9.83 2.12 -20.30
N TRP A 9 10.83 1.91 -19.41
CA TRP A 9 10.99 2.71 -18.21
C TRP A 9 11.29 4.17 -18.53
N GLN A 10 12.17 4.43 -19.48
CA GLN A 10 12.49 5.80 -19.90
C GLN A 10 11.23 6.50 -20.39
N ASN A 11 10.42 5.81 -21.19
CA ASN A 11 9.14 6.32 -21.65
C ASN A 11 8.15 6.57 -20.49
N ALA A 12 8.01 5.62 -19.56
CA ALA A 12 7.13 5.76 -18.40
C ALA A 12 7.55 6.94 -17.50
N LEU A 13 8.85 7.13 -17.25
CA LEU A 13 9.37 8.25 -16.48
C LEU A 13 9.13 9.61 -17.16
N ALA A 14 9.16 9.65 -18.49
CA ALA A 14 8.85 10.85 -19.25
C ALA A 14 7.37 11.26 -19.13
N HIS A 15 6.46 10.30 -18.88
CA HIS A 15 5.02 10.53 -18.79
C HIS A 15 4.48 10.60 -17.35
N SER A 16 5.29 10.24 -16.34
CA SER A 16 4.91 10.31 -14.92
C SER A 16 5.89 11.15 -14.11
N HIS A 17 5.57 12.43 -13.93
CA HIS A 17 6.31 13.29 -13.01
C HIS A 17 6.39 12.72 -11.60
N TYR A 18 5.31 12.09 -11.13
CA TYR A 18 5.28 11.48 -9.80
C TYR A 18 6.34 10.40 -9.65
N VAL A 19 6.40 9.42 -10.55
CA VAL A 19 7.38 8.33 -10.46
C VAL A 19 8.80 8.86 -10.66
N ALA A 20 9.00 9.79 -11.61
CA ALA A 20 10.32 10.39 -11.85
C ALA A 20 10.85 11.12 -10.60
N GLN A 21 10.04 11.95 -9.95
CA GLN A 21 10.41 12.65 -8.72
C GLN A 21 10.61 11.69 -7.54
N LEU A 22 9.76 10.67 -7.42
CA LEU A 22 9.88 9.67 -6.37
C LEU A 22 11.21 8.91 -6.48
N LEU A 23 11.57 8.43 -7.67
CA LEU A 23 12.82 7.69 -7.88
C LEU A 23 14.06 8.58 -7.78
N GLN A 24 13.95 9.88 -8.07
CA GLN A 24 15.01 10.85 -7.81
C GLN A 24 15.22 11.07 -6.31
N ALA A 25 14.15 11.14 -5.53
CA ALA A 25 14.21 11.32 -4.07
C ALA A 25 14.57 10.02 -3.34
N HIS A 26 14.26 8.85 -3.91
CA HIS A 26 14.42 7.53 -3.34
C HIS A 26 15.09 6.57 -4.33
N PRO A 27 16.38 6.80 -4.68
CA PRO A 27 17.10 5.97 -5.65
C PRO A 27 17.25 4.51 -5.19
N GLU A 28 17.14 4.24 -3.90
CA GLU A 28 17.14 2.90 -3.32
C GLU A 28 15.99 2.01 -3.78
N LEU A 29 14.90 2.60 -4.29
CA LEU A 29 13.77 1.84 -4.85
C LEU A 29 14.08 1.26 -6.25
N ILE A 30 15.04 1.81 -6.98
CA ILE A 30 15.31 1.42 -8.37
C ILE A 30 15.71 -0.05 -8.49
N PRO A 31 16.70 -0.58 -7.73
CA PRO A 31 17.07 -2.00 -7.82
C PRO A 31 15.92 -2.94 -7.51
N GLU A 32 15.10 -2.61 -6.52
CA GLU A 32 13.95 -3.40 -6.10
C GLU A 32 12.86 -3.44 -7.18
N LEU A 33 12.52 -2.28 -7.73
CA LEU A 33 11.55 -2.18 -8.82
C LEU A 33 12.04 -2.88 -10.07
N LEU A 34 13.32 -2.76 -10.43
CA LEU A 34 13.91 -3.47 -11.58
C LEU A 34 13.82 -4.99 -11.43
N ALA A 35 13.90 -5.51 -10.20
CA ALA A 35 13.77 -6.93 -9.94
C ALA A 35 12.32 -7.46 -10.04
N THR A 36 11.32 -6.59 -9.85
CA THR A 36 9.93 -7.04 -9.64
C THR A 36 8.90 -6.47 -10.62
N TRP A 37 9.17 -5.36 -11.32
CA TRP A 37 8.19 -4.61 -12.10
C TRP A 37 7.51 -5.39 -13.24
N GLN A 38 8.11 -6.49 -13.71
CA GLN A 38 7.51 -7.33 -14.75
C GLN A 38 6.40 -8.24 -14.21
N GLN A 39 6.33 -8.41 -12.89
CA GLN A 39 5.32 -9.25 -12.24
C GLN A 39 4.23 -8.39 -11.61
N PRO A 40 2.97 -8.85 -11.59
CA PRO A 40 1.92 -8.18 -10.84
C PRO A 40 2.28 -8.04 -9.37
N LEU A 41 1.88 -6.92 -8.78
CA LEU A 41 2.08 -6.69 -7.35
C LEU A 41 1.10 -7.56 -6.55
N CYS A 42 1.62 -8.41 -5.67
CA CYS A 42 0.80 -9.31 -4.86
C CYS A 42 0.77 -8.89 -3.38
N GLU A 43 -0.17 -9.47 -2.64
CA GLU A 43 -0.37 -9.18 -1.21
C GLU A 43 0.87 -9.46 -0.38
N GLU A 44 1.58 -10.55 -0.65
CA GLU A 44 2.80 -10.92 0.06
C GLU A 44 3.90 -9.85 -0.09
N MET A 45 4.09 -9.33 -1.30
CA MET A 45 5.03 -8.23 -1.56
C MET A 45 4.68 -6.96 -0.79
N MET A 46 3.39 -6.72 -0.52
CA MET A 46 2.93 -5.58 0.27
C MET A 46 3.05 -5.84 1.77
N ARG A 47 2.79 -7.06 2.24
CA ARG A 47 2.83 -7.40 3.67
C ARG A 47 4.25 -7.57 4.20
N THR A 48 5.19 -8.08 3.40
CA THR A 48 6.56 -8.36 3.82
C THR A 48 7.26 -7.16 4.48
N PRO A 49 7.19 -5.92 3.94
CA PRO A 49 7.81 -4.75 4.58
C PRO A 49 7.15 -4.33 5.90
N LEU A 50 5.97 -4.86 6.20
CA LEU A 50 5.21 -4.58 7.42
C LEU A 50 5.40 -5.68 8.49
N GLN A 51 6.23 -6.70 8.21
CA GLN A 51 6.55 -7.77 9.14
C GLN A 51 7.77 -7.38 9.97
N GLY A 52 7.57 -6.84 11.15
CA GLY A 52 8.72 -6.57 12.00
C GLY A 52 8.33 -5.89 13.31
N PRO A 53 9.25 -5.89 14.27
CA PRO A 53 9.10 -5.01 15.40
C PRO A 53 9.31 -3.57 14.92
N PHE A 54 8.37 -2.70 15.24
CA PHE A 54 8.51 -1.27 15.05
C PHE A 54 8.87 -0.62 16.38
N ALA A 55 9.86 0.26 16.36
CA ALA A 55 10.36 0.89 17.58
C ALA A 55 9.32 1.84 18.21
N ASP A 56 8.56 2.51 17.36
CA ASP A 56 7.55 3.51 17.72
C ASP A 56 6.55 3.74 16.58
N ASP A 57 5.58 4.61 16.83
CA ASP A 57 4.55 4.98 15.85
C ASP A 57 5.13 5.68 14.61
N GLU A 58 6.23 6.40 14.73
CA GLU A 58 6.85 7.05 13.56
C GLU A 58 7.53 6.00 12.66
N ALA A 59 8.10 4.96 13.22
CA ALA A 59 8.60 3.81 12.45
C ALA A 59 7.47 3.11 11.68
N VAL A 60 6.30 2.95 12.29
CA VAL A 60 5.08 2.41 11.63
C VAL A 60 4.64 3.31 10.48
N ARG A 61 4.50 4.60 10.72
CA ARG A 61 4.09 5.57 9.68
C ARG A 61 5.09 5.60 8.53
N THR A 62 6.38 5.51 8.85
CA THR A 62 7.45 5.48 7.84
C THR A 62 7.38 4.21 7.00
N ALA A 63 7.14 3.04 7.62
CA ALA A 63 6.97 1.78 6.89
C ALA A 63 5.77 1.82 5.94
N LEU A 64 4.61 2.32 6.42
CA LEU A 64 3.40 2.49 5.59
C LEU A 64 3.62 3.47 4.44
N ARG A 65 4.30 4.59 4.68
CA ARG A 65 4.63 5.58 3.65
C ARG A 65 5.55 4.99 2.58
N ARG A 66 6.59 4.26 2.99
CA ARG A 66 7.52 3.58 2.07
C ARG A 66 6.82 2.50 1.25
N LEU A 67 5.97 1.69 1.89
CA LEU A 67 5.17 0.71 1.17
C LEU A 67 4.29 1.37 0.10
N ARG A 68 3.56 2.44 0.47
CA ARG A 68 2.73 3.18 -0.47
C ARG A 68 3.55 3.73 -1.64
N GLN A 69 4.68 4.37 -1.38
CA GLN A 69 5.57 4.92 -2.40
C GLN A 69 6.04 3.84 -3.37
N ARG A 70 6.52 2.72 -2.86
CA ARG A 70 6.97 1.57 -3.65
C ARG A 70 5.85 0.98 -4.50
N ALA A 71 4.71 0.69 -3.88
CA ALA A 71 3.56 0.09 -4.57
C ALA A 71 3.02 1.02 -5.67
N MET A 72 2.87 2.32 -5.38
CA MET A 72 2.45 3.33 -6.35
C MET A 72 3.41 3.41 -7.55
N ALA A 73 4.72 3.41 -7.31
CA ALA A 73 5.71 3.40 -8.39
C ALA A 73 5.60 2.13 -9.23
N HIS A 74 5.49 0.98 -8.58
CA HIS A 74 5.38 -0.33 -9.25
C HIS A 74 4.12 -0.38 -10.14
N ILE A 75 2.96 -0.03 -9.59
CA ILE A 75 1.68 -0.03 -10.32
C ILE A 75 1.75 0.92 -11.52
N THR A 76 2.22 2.16 -11.29
CA THR A 76 2.30 3.17 -12.34
C THR A 76 3.30 2.78 -13.44
N LEU A 77 4.44 2.21 -13.10
CA LEU A 77 5.40 1.71 -14.09
C LEU A 77 4.80 0.60 -14.94
N ARG A 78 4.10 -0.36 -14.34
CA ARG A 78 3.46 -1.45 -15.08
C ARG A 78 2.37 -0.95 -16.03
N ASP A 79 1.55 -0.02 -15.55
CA ASP A 79 0.50 0.62 -16.34
C ASP A 79 1.10 1.35 -17.56
N LEU A 80 2.03 2.28 -17.33
CA LEU A 80 2.65 3.09 -18.39
C LEU A 80 3.55 2.28 -19.33
N CYS A 81 4.08 1.15 -18.89
CA CYS A 81 4.82 0.22 -19.73
C CYS A 81 3.91 -0.76 -20.51
N GLY A 82 2.58 -0.67 -20.36
CA GLY A 82 1.61 -1.54 -21.03
C GLY A 82 1.62 -2.99 -20.53
N LEU A 83 2.09 -3.23 -19.30
CA LEU A 83 2.14 -4.57 -18.69
C LEU A 83 0.91 -4.89 -17.84
N ALA A 84 0.23 -3.87 -17.32
CA ALA A 84 -0.94 -4.02 -16.49
C ALA A 84 -2.20 -3.57 -17.23
N PRO A 85 -3.23 -4.43 -17.36
CA PRO A 85 -4.55 -3.99 -17.77
C PRO A 85 -5.19 -3.13 -16.66
N LEU A 86 -6.19 -2.32 -17.00
CA LEU A 86 -6.88 -1.46 -16.01
C LEU A 86 -7.38 -2.24 -14.80
N SER A 87 -7.89 -3.45 -14.99
CA SER A 87 -8.34 -4.33 -13.91
C SER A 87 -7.24 -4.65 -12.91
N GLU A 88 -6.00 -4.88 -13.36
CA GLU A 88 -4.85 -5.09 -12.48
C GLU A 88 -4.51 -3.81 -11.70
N VAL A 89 -4.54 -2.66 -12.36
CA VAL A 89 -4.24 -1.37 -11.72
C VAL A 89 -5.20 -1.10 -10.56
N VAL A 90 -6.50 -1.18 -10.81
CA VAL A 90 -7.52 -0.88 -9.77
C VAL A 90 -7.52 -1.92 -8.65
N GLU A 91 -7.32 -3.20 -8.98
CA GLU A 91 -7.21 -4.26 -7.99
C GLU A 91 -5.97 -4.09 -7.10
N SER A 92 -4.81 -3.78 -7.70
CA SER A 92 -3.57 -3.54 -6.94
C SER A 92 -3.68 -2.31 -6.04
N MET A 93 -4.34 -1.24 -6.48
CA MET A 93 -4.60 -0.06 -5.65
C MET A 93 -5.56 -0.36 -4.50
N THR A 94 -6.60 -1.13 -4.75
CA THR A 94 -7.54 -1.59 -3.73
C THR A 94 -6.84 -2.49 -2.70
N LEU A 95 -6.02 -3.44 -3.17
CA LEU A 95 -5.24 -4.31 -2.31
C LEU A 95 -4.25 -3.52 -1.43
N LEU A 96 -3.60 -2.49 -1.97
CA LEU A 96 -2.74 -1.60 -1.20
C LEU A 96 -3.50 -0.91 -0.06
N ALA A 97 -4.70 -0.39 -0.36
CA ALA A 97 -5.56 0.23 0.66
C ALA A 97 -5.98 -0.80 1.72
N ASP A 98 -6.40 -2.00 1.32
CA ASP A 98 -6.78 -3.08 2.23
C ASP A 98 -5.61 -3.48 3.15
N VAL A 99 -4.43 -3.74 2.59
CA VAL A 99 -3.25 -4.17 3.35
C VAL A 99 -2.82 -3.10 4.36
N THR A 100 -2.73 -1.83 3.93
CA THR A 100 -2.28 -0.74 4.81
C THR A 100 -3.29 -0.44 5.92
N THR A 101 -4.59 -0.46 5.61
CA THR A 101 -5.66 -0.21 6.58
C THR A 101 -5.75 -1.33 7.60
N ASN A 102 -5.76 -2.59 7.16
CA ASN A 102 -5.81 -3.75 8.07
C ASN A 102 -4.57 -3.81 8.96
N PHE A 103 -3.38 -3.54 8.40
CA PHE A 103 -2.16 -3.50 9.20
C PHE A 103 -2.24 -2.41 10.29
N ALA A 104 -2.66 -1.20 9.95
CA ALA A 104 -2.81 -0.11 10.91
C ALA A 104 -3.84 -0.46 11.99
N LEU A 105 -5.00 -0.99 11.60
CA LEU A 105 -6.04 -1.44 12.53
C LEU A 105 -5.49 -2.49 13.51
N ASP A 106 -4.83 -3.53 13.00
CA ASP A 106 -4.27 -4.61 13.82
C ASP A 106 -3.17 -4.12 14.76
N HIS A 107 -2.31 -3.23 14.28
CA HIS A 107 -1.22 -2.68 15.06
C HIS A 107 -1.73 -1.86 16.25
N TYR A 108 -2.59 -0.88 15.97
CA TYR A 108 -3.11 0.01 17.02
C TYR A 108 -4.13 -0.68 17.93
N HIS A 109 -4.91 -1.63 17.43
CA HIS A 109 -5.78 -2.44 18.28
C HIS A 109 -4.95 -3.18 19.35
N ARG A 110 -3.86 -3.86 18.95
CA ARG A 110 -2.98 -4.55 19.90
C ARG A 110 -2.35 -3.62 20.94
N GLN A 111 -1.94 -2.43 20.55
CA GLN A 111 -1.39 -1.43 21.49
C GLN A 111 -2.45 -0.97 22.51
N LEU A 112 -3.66 -0.69 22.03
CA LEU A 112 -4.77 -0.27 22.90
C LEU A 112 -5.21 -1.39 23.85
N VAL A 113 -5.30 -2.62 23.36
CA VAL A 113 -5.60 -3.79 24.20
C VAL A 113 -4.55 -3.98 25.28
N ALA A 114 -3.27 -3.80 24.98
CA ALA A 114 -2.19 -3.90 25.97
C ALA A 114 -2.30 -2.81 27.06
N THR A 115 -2.86 -1.66 26.75
CA THR A 115 -2.98 -0.53 27.69
C THR A 115 -4.29 -0.53 28.46
N TYR A 116 -5.40 -0.82 27.78
CA TYR A 116 -6.77 -0.65 28.30
C TYR A 116 -7.54 -1.95 28.50
N GLY A 117 -7.00 -3.08 28.05
CA GLY A 117 -7.67 -4.37 28.02
C GLY A 117 -8.49 -4.57 26.74
N GLU A 118 -8.95 -5.81 26.54
CA GLU A 118 -9.78 -6.19 25.39
C GLU A 118 -11.17 -5.52 25.49
N PRO A 119 -11.62 -4.80 24.45
CA PRO A 119 -12.98 -4.26 24.45
C PRO A 119 -13.99 -5.40 24.33
N LEU A 120 -15.00 -5.37 25.21
CA LEU A 120 -16.02 -6.42 25.31
C LEU A 120 -17.42 -5.83 25.16
N ASP A 121 -18.32 -6.61 24.57
CA ASP A 121 -19.75 -6.29 24.56
C ASP A 121 -20.41 -6.57 25.94
N SER A 122 -21.71 -6.33 26.06
CA SER A 122 -22.48 -6.59 27.27
C SER A 122 -22.54 -8.06 27.68
N GLN A 123 -22.14 -8.98 26.80
CA GLN A 123 -22.08 -10.42 27.04
C GLN A 123 -20.66 -10.94 27.28
N GLY A 124 -19.67 -10.04 27.35
CA GLY A 124 -18.26 -10.39 27.56
C GLY A 124 -17.55 -10.91 26.30
N ARG A 125 -18.09 -10.69 25.11
CA ARG A 125 -17.48 -11.11 23.85
C ARG A 125 -16.55 -10.03 23.33
N PRO A 126 -15.33 -10.38 22.87
CA PRO A 126 -14.40 -9.41 22.28
C PRO A 126 -15.03 -8.65 21.11
N GLN A 127 -14.81 -7.35 21.10
CA GLN A 127 -15.28 -6.43 20.05
C GLN A 127 -14.11 -5.81 19.32
N ARG A 128 -14.33 -5.51 18.05
CA ARG A 128 -13.31 -4.92 17.21
C ARG A 128 -13.91 -3.81 16.34
N LEU A 129 -13.14 -2.76 16.12
CA LEU A 129 -13.48 -1.72 15.16
C LEU A 129 -13.64 -2.32 13.76
N LEU A 130 -14.74 -2.04 13.10
CA LEU A 130 -14.98 -2.37 11.70
C LEU A 130 -14.72 -1.14 10.84
N ILE A 131 -14.01 -1.33 9.73
CA ILE A 131 -13.73 -0.28 8.75
C ILE A 131 -14.38 -0.68 7.44
N ILE A 132 -15.28 0.16 6.95
CA ILE A 132 -15.98 -0.05 5.67
C ILE A 132 -15.41 0.94 4.67
N GLY A 133 -14.80 0.42 3.59
CA GLY A 133 -14.38 1.22 2.45
C GLY A 133 -15.58 1.67 1.62
N MET A 134 -15.64 2.95 1.28
CA MET A 134 -16.73 3.54 0.52
C MET A 134 -16.33 3.81 -0.93
N GLY A 135 -17.31 4.15 -1.75
CA GLY A 135 -17.10 4.59 -3.13
C GLY A 135 -16.27 3.60 -3.96
N LYS A 136 -15.24 4.09 -4.63
CA LYS A 136 -14.37 3.27 -5.49
C LYS A 136 -13.60 2.18 -4.71
N LEU A 137 -13.25 2.45 -3.46
CA LEU A 137 -12.61 1.44 -2.61
C LEU A 137 -13.57 0.28 -2.33
N GLY A 138 -14.80 0.60 -1.92
CA GLY A 138 -15.85 -0.41 -1.68
C GLY A 138 -16.23 -1.20 -2.93
N GLY A 139 -16.20 -0.55 -4.10
CA GLY A 139 -16.45 -1.17 -5.42
C GLY A 139 -15.25 -1.92 -6.01
N ARG A 140 -14.09 -1.92 -5.34
CA ARG A 140 -12.81 -2.46 -5.85
C ARG A 140 -12.35 -1.81 -7.16
N GLU A 141 -12.60 -0.52 -7.30
CA GLU A 141 -12.30 0.28 -8.50
C GLU A 141 -11.37 1.46 -8.16
N LEU A 142 -10.55 1.34 -7.11
CA LEU A 142 -9.67 2.41 -6.68
C LEU A 142 -8.59 2.68 -7.74
N ASN A 143 -8.52 3.90 -8.25
CA ASN A 143 -7.46 4.28 -9.19
C ASN A 143 -6.28 4.96 -8.47
N VAL A 144 -5.17 5.15 -9.20
CA VAL A 144 -3.90 5.68 -8.65
C VAL A 144 -4.03 7.06 -8.00
N SER A 145 -4.99 7.88 -8.43
CA SER A 145 -5.20 9.25 -7.93
C SER A 145 -6.41 9.40 -7.01
N SER A 146 -7.09 8.29 -6.66
CA SER A 146 -8.28 8.34 -5.82
C SER A 146 -7.94 8.56 -4.36
N ASP A 147 -8.77 9.36 -3.71
CA ASP A 147 -8.88 9.39 -2.26
C ASP A 147 -9.66 8.17 -1.76
N VAL A 148 -9.53 7.87 -0.49
CA VAL A 148 -10.25 6.78 0.17
C VAL A 148 -11.15 7.35 1.26
N ASP A 149 -12.41 6.91 1.25
CA ASP A 149 -13.39 7.26 2.27
C ASP A 149 -13.71 6.03 3.11
N TYR A 150 -13.73 6.19 4.43
CA TYR A 150 -14.02 5.14 5.38
C TYR A 150 -15.19 5.47 6.29
N ILE A 151 -16.00 4.46 6.60
CA ILE A 151 -16.91 4.48 7.74
C ILE A 151 -16.34 3.59 8.82
N PHE A 152 -16.21 4.13 10.03
CA PHE A 152 -15.77 3.40 11.21
C PHE A 152 -16.99 3.01 12.03
N ILE A 153 -17.14 1.72 12.29
CA ILE A 153 -18.23 1.18 13.09
C ILE A 153 -17.64 0.47 14.30
N TYR A 154 -18.07 0.90 15.46
CA TYR A 154 -17.78 0.23 16.73
C TYR A 154 -19.05 -0.45 17.21
N PRO A 155 -19.03 -1.77 17.43
CA PRO A 155 -20.21 -2.51 17.89
C PRO A 155 -20.62 -2.16 19.32
#